data_9e9dee52c2efd7d4d788bde2f359d8f5
#
_entry.id   9e9dee52c2efd7d4d788bde2f359d8f5
#
_cell.length_a   1.000
_cell.length_b   1.000
_cell.length_c   1.000
_cell.angle_alpha   90.00
_cell.angle_beta   90.00
_cell.angle_gamma   90.00
#
_symmetry.space_group_name_H-M   'P 1'
#
loop_
_entity.id
_entity.type
_entity.pdbx_description
1 polymer ?
#
loop_
_entity_poly.entity_id
_entity_poly.type
_entity_poly.pdbx_seq_one_letter_code
_entity_poly.pdbx_strand_id
1 'polypeptide(L)'
;LAKLRFHEGKDGRFSAAPSLKLFYTILFIILTASSKNYLFVLIMCAAVTVRLAFFSAAAIRQILSGTAGAVLISIFLLLPAVFMGNPQTMANITARVYVSVTLVGILSAGTSWNKLTASMRTFHVPALFIFTLDITLKYISVLGEICVDILRSIILRSVGKNPDKARSFSGVLGITF
;
A
#
# COMPACT_ATOMS: atom_id res chain seq x y z
N LEU A 1 -3.02 -11.41 16.36
CA LEU A 1 -2.18 -10.36 16.99
C LEU A 1 -0.76 -10.26 16.44
N ALA A 2 -0.32 -11.18 15.56
CA ALA A 2 1.00 -11.17 14.92
C ALA A 2 1.06 -10.31 13.64
N LYS A 3 -0.02 -9.65 13.22
CA LYS A 3 -0.11 -8.95 11.92
C LYS A 3 0.26 -7.47 11.94
N LEU A 4 0.49 -6.89 13.13
CA LEU A 4 0.92 -5.49 13.28
C LEU A 4 2.43 -5.32 13.52
N ARG A 5 3.22 -6.39 13.49
CA ARG A 5 4.63 -6.23 13.22
C ARG A 5 4.72 -5.67 11.81
N PHE A 6 5.00 -4.38 11.71
CA PHE A 6 5.49 -3.78 10.48
C PHE A 6 6.52 -4.75 9.93
N HIS A 7 6.22 -5.35 8.80
CA HIS A 7 7.10 -6.31 8.15
C HIS A 7 8.47 -5.65 8.02
N GLU A 8 9.41 -6.05 8.87
CA GLU A 8 10.81 -6.02 8.50
C GLU A 8 10.89 -6.90 7.27
N GLY A 9 10.85 -6.26 6.12
CA GLY A 9 10.86 -6.94 4.84
C GLY A 9 12.12 -7.80 4.81
N LYS A 10 11.94 -9.11 4.79
CA LYS A 10 12.99 -10.06 4.43
C LYS A 10 13.60 -9.51 3.14
N ASP A 11 14.84 -9.07 3.23
CA ASP A 11 15.62 -8.63 2.08
C ASP A 11 15.55 -9.73 1.02
N GLY A 12 14.70 -9.53 0.03
CA GLY A 12 14.66 -10.40 -1.12
C GLY A 12 16.04 -10.35 -1.79
N ARG A 13 16.52 -11.45 -2.25
CA ARG A 13 17.83 -11.76 -2.82
C ARG A 13 18.39 -10.81 -3.92
N PHE A 14 17.69 -9.71 -4.22
CA PHE A 14 18.15 -8.65 -5.11
C PHE A 14 18.54 -7.43 -4.30
N SER A 15 19.82 -7.36 -3.94
CA SER A 15 20.49 -6.26 -3.22
C SER A 15 20.72 -5.03 -4.14
N ALA A 16 19.69 -4.58 -4.86
CA ALA A 16 19.74 -3.27 -5.48
C ALA A 16 19.44 -2.21 -4.40
N ALA A 17 20.20 -1.11 -4.40
CA ALA A 17 20.01 -0.01 -3.46
C ALA A 17 18.52 0.40 -3.43
N PRO A 18 17.92 0.62 -2.23
CA PRO A 18 16.49 0.93 -2.09
C PRO A 18 16.08 2.16 -2.90
N SER A 19 16.99 3.12 -3.06
CA SER A 19 16.81 4.32 -3.88
C SER A 19 16.62 4.01 -5.36
N LEU A 20 17.36 3.04 -5.90
CA LEU A 20 17.21 2.61 -7.29
C LEU A 20 15.86 1.92 -7.51
N LYS A 21 15.41 1.06 -6.57
CA LYS A 21 14.10 0.41 -6.68
C LYS A 21 12.97 1.43 -6.71
N LEU A 22 13.03 2.44 -5.83
CA LEU A 22 12.07 3.52 -5.77
C LEU A 22 12.08 4.34 -7.07
N PHE A 23 13.27 4.70 -7.56
CA PHE A 23 13.42 5.45 -8.81
C PHE A 23 12.81 4.70 -10.00
N TYR A 24 13.16 3.43 -10.18
CA TYR A 24 12.59 2.61 -11.25
C TYR A 24 11.08 2.47 -11.13
N THR A 25 10.55 2.28 -9.93
CA THR A 25 9.09 2.15 -9.73
C THR A 25 8.38 3.43 -10.15
N ILE A 26 8.85 4.59 -9.72
CA ILE A 26 8.27 5.89 -10.10
C ILE A 26 8.39 6.11 -11.61
N LEU A 27 9.56 5.84 -12.19
CA LEU A 27 9.80 5.99 -13.62
C LEU A 27 8.83 5.13 -14.44
N PHE A 28 8.65 3.86 -14.05
CA PHE A 28 7.73 2.95 -14.74
C PHE A 28 6.27 3.38 -14.60
N ILE A 29 5.87 3.92 -13.45
CA ILE A 29 4.52 4.46 -13.26
C ILE A 29 4.29 5.65 -14.18
N ILE A 30 5.24 6.60 -14.24
CA ILE A 30 5.15 7.78 -15.11
C ILE A 30 5.11 7.36 -16.59
N LEU A 31 5.97 6.43 -17.00
CA LEU A 31 5.97 5.90 -18.38
C LEU A 31 4.64 5.25 -18.74
N THR A 32 4.09 4.44 -17.83
CA THR A 32 2.78 3.78 -18.07
C THR A 32 1.65 4.80 -18.12
N ALA A 33 1.69 5.84 -17.27
CA ALA A 33 0.68 6.90 -17.25
C ALA A 33 0.74 7.78 -18.50
N SER A 34 1.95 8.10 -18.99
CA SER A 34 2.19 8.96 -20.15
C SER A 34 1.95 8.28 -21.50
N SER A 35 2.04 6.96 -21.55
CA SER A 35 1.92 6.19 -22.81
C SER A 35 0.50 6.24 -23.37
N LYS A 36 0.36 6.65 -24.64
CA LYS A 36 -0.91 6.62 -25.38
C LYS A 36 -1.19 5.27 -26.08
N ASN A 37 -0.15 4.43 -26.21
CA ASN A 37 -0.24 3.16 -26.93
C ASN A 37 -0.77 2.04 -26.04
N TYR A 38 -1.86 1.42 -26.42
CA TYR A 38 -2.45 0.27 -25.73
C TYR A 38 -1.49 -0.93 -25.64
N LEU A 39 -0.75 -1.21 -26.72
CA LEU A 39 0.25 -2.28 -26.77
C LEU A 39 1.35 -2.11 -25.70
N PHE A 40 1.81 -0.90 -25.47
CA PHE A 40 2.81 -0.62 -24.44
C PHE A 40 2.29 -0.93 -23.04
N VAL A 41 1.04 -0.54 -22.75
CA VAL A 41 0.41 -0.83 -21.44
C VAL A 41 0.25 -2.33 -21.24
N LEU A 42 -0.07 -3.07 -22.31
CA LEU A 42 -0.23 -4.53 -22.27
C LEU A 42 1.12 -5.23 -22.01
N ILE A 43 2.19 -4.80 -22.66
CA ILE A 43 3.55 -5.30 -22.43
C ILE A 43 3.97 -5.04 -20.99
N MET A 44 3.69 -3.83 -20.45
CA MET A 44 3.98 -3.48 -19.06
C MET A 44 3.18 -4.33 -18.08
N CYS A 45 1.90 -4.60 -18.38
CA CYS A 45 1.07 -5.50 -17.60
C CYS A 45 1.68 -6.92 -17.53
N ALA A 46 2.11 -7.45 -18.66
CA ALA A 46 2.77 -8.76 -18.73
C ALA A 46 4.10 -8.76 -17.94
N ALA A 47 4.93 -7.74 -18.10
CA ALA A 47 6.21 -7.62 -17.39
C ALA A 47 6.03 -7.55 -15.87
N VAL A 48 5.05 -6.80 -15.40
CA VAL A 48 4.74 -6.67 -13.96
C VAL A 48 4.18 -7.97 -13.40
N THR A 49 3.33 -8.68 -14.17
CA THR A 49 2.79 -9.98 -13.76
C THR A 49 3.90 -11.04 -13.66
N VAL A 50 4.82 -11.07 -14.61
CA VAL A 50 6.01 -11.94 -14.57
C VAL A 50 6.89 -11.61 -13.35
N ARG A 51 7.13 -10.32 -13.09
CA ARG A 51 7.87 -9.88 -11.89
C ARG A 51 7.19 -10.32 -10.60
N LEU A 52 5.85 -10.25 -10.55
CA LEU A 52 5.07 -10.69 -9.40
C LEU A 52 5.25 -12.20 -9.14
N ALA A 53 5.34 -13.01 -10.20
CA ALA A 53 5.51 -14.47 -10.08
C ALA A 53 6.81 -14.89 -9.36
N PHE A 54 7.83 -14.03 -9.33
CA PHE A 54 9.09 -14.29 -8.61
C PHE A 54 9.02 -14.01 -7.10
N PHE A 55 7.90 -13.47 -6.60
CA PHE A 55 7.72 -13.22 -5.18
C PHE A 55 7.16 -14.44 -4.43
N SER A 56 7.29 -14.43 -3.09
CA SER A 56 6.73 -15.50 -2.25
C SER A 56 5.20 -15.51 -2.31
N ALA A 57 4.60 -16.70 -2.22
CA ALA A 57 3.15 -16.89 -2.32
C ALA A 57 2.34 -16.02 -1.34
N ALA A 58 2.86 -15.78 -0.14
CA ALA A 58 2.23 -14.91 0.86
C ALA A 58 2.19 -13.44 0.42
N ALA A 59 3.29 -12.93 -0.14
CA ALA A 59 3.37 -11.57 -0.67
C ALA A 59 2.48 -11.39 -1.91
N ILE A 60 2.46 -12.39 -2.79
CA ILE A 60 1.59 -12.39 -3.98
C ILE A 60 0.12 -12.27 -3.58
N ARG A 61 -0.32 -13.05 -2.60
CA ARG A 61 -1.72 -13.01 -2.12
C ARG A 61 -2.09 -11.64 -1.55
N GLN A 62 -1.20 -11.01 -0.81
CA GLN A 62 -1.43 -9.69 -0.22
C GLN A 62 -1.49 -8.61 -1.30
N ILE A 63 -0.54 -8.60 -2.24
CA ILE A 63 -0.50 -7.65 -3.34
C ILE A 63 -1.73 -7.82 -4.24
N LEU A 64 -2.06 -9.08 -4.58
CA LEU A 64 -3.17 -9.39 -5.46
C LEU A 64 -4.53 -8.99 -4.84
N SER A 65 -4.71 -9.17 -3.53
CA SER A 65 -5.90 -8.72 -2.82
C SER A 65 -6.08 -7.20 -2.90
N GLY A 66 -5.00 -6.43 -2.68
CA GLY A 66 -5.02 -4.98 -2.80
C GLY A 66 -5.28 -4.52 -4.24
N THR A 67 -4.60 -5.15 -5.19
CA THR A 67 -4.76 -4.84 -6.63
C THR A 67 -6.16 -5.20 -7.13
N ALA A 68 -6.73 -6.33 -6.72
CA ALA A 68 -8.08 -6.73 -7.08
C ALA A 68 -9.12 -5.71 -6.58
N GLY A 69 -8.97 -5.22 -5.35
CA GLY A 69 -9.83 -4.17 -4.81
C GLY A 69 -9.76 -2.88 -5.63
N ALA A 70 -8.56 -2.42 -5.98
CA ALA A 70 -8.37 -1.22 -6.78
C ALA A 70 -8.94 -1.38 -8.21
N VAL A 71 -8.74 -2.54 -8.83
CA VAL A 71 -9.29 -2.85 -10.15
C VAL A 71 -10.81 -2.89 -10.13
N LEU A 72 -11.42 -3.52 -9.12
CA LEU A 72 -12.88 -3.55 -8.95
C LEU A 72 -13.47 -2.14 -8.83
N ILE A 73 -12.88 -1.30 -7.99
CA ILE A 73 -13.30 0.10 -7.83
C ILE A 73 -13.13 0.86 -9.15
N SER A 74 -12.01 0.66 -9.87
CA SER A 74 -11.76 1.29 -11.16
C SER A 74 -12.80 0.88 -12.20
N ILE A 75 -13.16 -0.40 -12.29
CA ILE A 75 -14.21 -0.90 -13.18
C ILE A 75 -15.54 -0.24 -12.85
N PHE A 76 -15.91 -0.20 -11.57
CA PHE A 76 -17.17 0.41 -11.14
C PHE A 76 -17.25 1.91 -11.48
N LEU A 77 -16.17 2.66 -11.26
CA LEU A 77 -16.10 4.09 -11.60
C LEU A 77 -16.14 4.36 -13.11
N LEU A 78 -15.60 3.45 -13.92
CA LEU A 78 -15.53 3.61 -15.37
C LEU A 78 -16.72 2.97 -16.10
N LEU A 79 -17.66 2.36 -15.38
CA LEU A 79 -18.87 1.78 -15.95
C LEU A 79 -19.68 2.76 -16.83
N PRO A 80 -19.85 4.05 -16.44
CA PRO A 80 -20.50 5.03 -17.29
C PRO A 80 -19.81 5.25 -18.65
N ALA A 81 -18.48 5.07 -18.71
CA ALA A 81 -17.73 5.26 -19.97
C ALA A 81 -18.10 4.21 -21.03
N VAL A 82 -18.51 3.01 -20.61
CA VAL A 82 -19.01 1.96 -21.51
C VAL A 82 -20.34 2.37 -22.12
N PHE A 83 -21.24 2.93 -21.32
CA PHE A 83 -22.53 3.42 -21.81
C PHE A 83 -22.40 4.61 -22.77
N MET A 84 -21.31 5.37 -22.67
CA MET A 84 -20.99 6.46 -23.60
C MET A 84 -20.31 5.97 -24.90
N GLY A 85 -20.21 4.66 -25.13
CA GLY A 85 -19.68 4.07 -26.37
C GLY A 85 -18.15 3.99 -26.44
N ASN A 86 -17.42 4.15 -25.33
CA ASN A 86 -15.94 4.10 -25.29
C ASN A 86 -15.39 2.95 -24.41
N PRO A 87 -15.63 1.68 -24.77
CA PRO A 87 -15.16 0.54 -23.97
C PRO A 87 -13.61 0.42 -23.93
N GLN A 88 -12.93 0.89 -24.98
CA GLN A 88 -11.45 0.89 -25.03
C GLN A 88 -10.82 1.78 -23.95
N THR A 89 -11.46 2.90 -23.63
CA THR A 89 -11.01 3.80 -22.57
C THR A 89 -11.06 3.12 -21.20
N MET A 90 -12.14 2.39 -20.93
CA MET A 90 -12.28 1.61 -19.69
C MET A 90 -11.17 0.57 -19.56
N ALA A 91 -10.94 -0.24 -20.62
CA ALA A 91 -9.90 -1.28 -20.59
C ALA A 91 -8.50 -0.67 -20.37
N ASN A 92 -8.19 0.44 -21.07
CA ASN A 92 -6.88 1.09 -20.98
C ASN A 92 -6.62 1.69 -19.58
N ILE A 93 -7.61 2.40 -19.01
CA ILE A 93 -7.46 2.99 -17.68
C ILE A 93 -7.36 1.89 -16.59
N THR A 94 -8.20 0.86 -16.67
CA THR A 94 -8.16 -0.26 -15.73
C THR A 94 -6.81 -1.00 -15.77
N ALA A 95 -6.25 -1.23 -16.97
CA ALA A 95 -4.94 -1.82 -17.12
C ALA A 95 -3.82 -0.95 -16.51
N ARG A 96 -3.88 0.37 -16.67
CA ARG A 96 -2.94 1.30 -16.04
C ARG A 96 -3.05 1.28 -14.52
N VAL A 97 -4.25 1.26 -13.98
CA VAL A 97 -4.47 1.13 -12.52
C VAL A 97 -3.90 -0.19 -12.02
N TYR A 98 -4.13 -1.29 -12.73
CA TYR A 98 -3.56 -2.60 -12.38
C TYR A 98 -2.03 -2.54 -12.31
N VAL A 99 -1.37 -2.03 -13.36
CA VAL A 99 0.11 -1.91 -13.41
C VAL A 99 0.63 -1.03 -12.27
N SER A 100 0.04 0.15 -12.08
CA SER A 100 0.50 1.11 -11.06
C SER A 100 0.36 0.54 -9.65
N VAL A 101 -0.79 -0.02 -9.31
CA VAL A 101 -1.04 -0.59 -7.97
C VAL A 101 -0.15 -1.81 -7.71
N THR A 102 0.05 -2.66 -8.72
CA THR A 102 0.92 -3.84 -8.58
C THR A 102 2.37 -3.43 -8.40
N LEU A 103 2.87 -2.43 -9.14
CA LEU A 103 4.24 -1.90 -8.98
C LEU A 103 4.47 -1.35 -7.57
N VAL A 104 3.53 -0.56 -7.04
CA VAL A 104 3.59 -0.04 -5.67
C VAL A 104 3.52 -1.18 -4.65
N GLY A 105 2.68 -2.19 -4.89
CA GLY A 105 2.58 -3.39 -4.07
C GLY A 105 3.90 -4.17 -4.01
N ILE A 106 4.57 -4.36 -5.13
CA ILE A 106 5.89 -5.00 -5.22
C ILE A 106 6.94 -4.18 -4.45
N LEU A 107 6.95 -2.86 -4.62
CA LEU A 107 7.86 -1.97 -3.89
C LEU A 107 7.63 -2.07 -2.38
N SER A 108 6.37 -2.00 -1.94
CA SER A 108 5.98 -2.08 -0.53
C SER A 108 6.32 -3.43 0.11
N ALA A 109 6.15 -4.53 -0.62
CA ALA A 109 6.50 -5.87 -0.12
C ALA A 109 8.01 -6.11 -0.06
N GLY A 110 8.78 -5.44 -0.93
CA GLY A 110 10.23 -5.62 -1.05
C GLY A 110 11.08 -4.59 -0.32
N THR A 111 10.48 -3.56 0.30
CA THR A 111 11.24 -2.45 0.91
C THR A 111 10.59 -2.02 2.21
N SER A 112 11.37 -2.01 3.31
CA SER A 112 10.90 -1.50 4.60
C SER A 112 10.75 0.03 4.58
N TRP A 113 9.82 0.56 5.38
CA TRP A 113 9.54 2.00 5.45
C TRP A 113 10.78 2.84 5.77
N ASN A 114 11.62 2.38 6.70
CA ASN A 114 12.85 3.08 7.09
C ASN A 114 13.86 3.19 5.93
N LYS A 115 13.90 2.18 5.05
CA LYS A 115 14.74 2.21 3.83
C LYS A 115 14.13 3.11 2.76
N LEU A 116 12.80 3.20 2.73
CA LEU A 116 12.08 4.07 1.80
C LEU A 116 12.29 5.55 2.14
N THR A 117 12.14 5.94 3.43
CA THR A 117 12.40 7.30 3.90
C THR A 117 13.86 7.70 3.74
N ALA A 118 14.81 6.78 4.02
CA ALA A 118 16.23 7.00 3.77
C ALA A 118 16.53 7.24 2.29
N SER A 119 15.82 6.56 1.39
CA SER A 119 15.97 6.72 -0.06
C SER A 119 15.48 8.09 -0.56
N MET A 120 14.53 8.71 0.12
CA MET A 120 14.03 10.05 -0.23
C MET A 120 15.11 11.12 -0.10
N ARG A 121 16.13 10.91 0.73
CA ARG A 121 17.28 11.82 0.83
C ARG A 121 18.04 11.94 -0.50
N THR A 122 18.08 10.86 -1.27
CA THR A 122 18.75 10.84 -2.59
C THR A 122 17.98 11.66 -3.64
N PHE A 123 16.69 11.92 -3.42
CA PHE A 123 15.83 12.70 -4.31
C PHE A 123 15.80 14.21 -3.98
N HIS A 124 16.78 14.72 -3.23
CA HIS A 124 16.85 16.13 -2.81
C HIS A 124 15.60 16.62 -2.04
N VAL A 125 14.85 15.71 -1.41
CA VAL A 125 13.74 16.09 -0.53
C VAL A 125 14.32 16.81 0.70
N PRO A 126 13.76 17.97 1.11
CA PRO A 126 14.25 18.70 2.28
C PRO A 126 14.33 17.82 3.53
N ALA A 127 15.43 17.90 4.27
CA ALA A 127 15.68 17.06 5.45
C ALA A 127 14.57 17.20 6.51
N LEU A 128 13.98 18.39 6.63
CA LEU A 128 12.87 18.66 7.55
C LEU A 128 11.66 17.79 7.24
N PHE A 129 11.33 17.62 5.96
CA PHE A 129 10.19 16.80 5.52
C PHE A 129 10.41 15.31 5.84
N ILE A 130 11.62 14.80 5.57
CA ILE A 130 12.00 13.42 5.87
C ILE A 130 11.96 13.15 7.37
N PHE A 131 12.47 14.08 8.17
CA PHE A 131 12.46 14.01 9.63
C PHE A 131 11.02 13.97 10.18
N THR A 132 10.15 14.86 9.70
CA THR A 132 8.73 14.89 10.09
C THR A 132 8.03 13.59 9.74
N LEU A 133 8.29 13.05 8.55
CA LEU A 133 7.69 11.81 8.08
C LEU A 133 8.15 10.61 8.92
N ASP A 134 9.43 10.54 9.25
CA ASP A 134 10.02 9.46 10.05
C ASP A 134 9.47 9.47 11.49
N ILE A 135 9.37 10.65 12.10
CA ILE A 135 8.74 10.81 13.41
C ILE A 135 7.26 10.42 13.36
N THR A 136 6.52 10.89 12.36
CA THR A 136 5.09 10.58 12.22
C THR A 136 4.86 9.08 12.12
N LEU A 137 5.64 8.37 11.30
CA LEU A 137 5.55 6.91 11.17
C LEU A 137 5.86 6.19 12.49
N LYS A 138 6.86 6.68 13.24
CA LYS A 138 7.20 6.15 14.55
C LYS A 138 6.05 6.35 15.55
N TYR A 139 5.46 7.54 15.58
CA TYR A 139 4.32 7.82 16.46
C TYR A 139 3.08 6.98 16.10
N ILE A 140 2.80 6.78 14.82
CA ILE A 140 1.70 5.89 14.36
C ILE A 140 1.90 4.47 14.91
N SER A 141 3.13 3.95 14.88
CA SER A 141 3.44 2.62 15.42
C SER A 141 3.20 2.55 16.93
N VAL A 142 3.71 3.54 17.68
CA VAL A 142 3.56 3.59 19.14
C VAL A 142 2.10 3.76 19.55
N LEU A 143 1.37 4.67 18.88
CA LEU A 143 -0.06 4.86 19.15
C LEU A 143 -0.86 3.59 18.80
N GLY A 144 -0.50 2.89 17.73
CA GLY A 144 -1.11 1.63 17.36
C GLY A 144 -0.94 0.55 18.44
N GLU A 145 0.23 0.45 19.06
CA GLU A 145 0.48 -0.48 20.17
C GLU A 145 -0.35 -0.10 21.40
N ILE A 146 -0.37 1.17 21.77
CA ILE A 146 -1.16 1.68 22.90
C ILE A 146 -2.66 1.39 22.67
N CYS A 147 -3.18 1.67 21.48
CA CYS A 147 -4.58 1.38 21.14
C CYS A 147 -4.91 -0.11 21.29
N VAL A 148 -4.02 -0.99 20.83
CA VAL A 148 -4.22 -2.44 20.96
C VAL A 148 -4.23 -2.86 22.44
N ASP A 149 -3.36 -2.31 23.26
CA ASP A 149 -3.28 -2.65 24.69
C ASP A 149 -4.51 -2.14 25.47
N ILE A 150 -5.00 -0.94 25.13
CA ILE A 150 -6.25 -0.41 25.69
C ILE A 150 -7.43 -1.30 25.27
N LEU A 151 -7.54 -1.68 24.00
CA LEU A 151 -8.60 -2.57 23.54
C LEU A 151 -8.55 -3.92 24.25
N ARG A 152 -7.37 -4.47 24.48
CA ARG A 152 -7.20 -5.72 25.24
C ARG A 152 -7.66 -5.56 26.69
N SER A 153 -7.29 -4.46 27.35
CA SER A 153 -7.69 -4.19 28.73
C SER A 153 -9.20 -4.06 28.87
N ILE A 154 -9.87 -3.45 27.88
CA ILE A 154 -11.33 -3.36 27.84
C ILE A 154 -11.97 -4.73 27.64
N ILE A 155 -11.45 -5.54 26.72
CA ILE A 155 -11.96 -6.90 26.48
C ILE A 155 -11.81 -7.76 27.74
N LEU A 156 -10.71 -7.65 28.46
CA LEU A 156 -10.48 -8.38 29.72
C LEU A 156 -11.36 -7.90 30.86
N ARG A 157 -11.70 -6.60 30.89
CA ARG A 157 -12.65 -6.03 31.88
C ARG A 157 -14.10 -6.32 31.55
N SER A 158 -14.45 -6.52 30.31
CA SER A 158 -15.82 -6.82 29.87
C SER A 158 -16.14 -8.31 29.96
N VAL A 159 -15.85 -8.93 31.12
CA VAL A 159 -16.33 -10.26 31.46
C VAL A 159 -17.80 -10.10 31.87
N GLY A 160 -18.70 -10.16 30.91
CA GLY A 160 -20.14 -10.04 31.09
C GLY A 160 -20.81 -9.32 29.91
N LYS A 161 -22.01 -9.74 29.59
CA LYS A 161 -22.85 -9.24 28.50
C LYS A 161 -23.25 -7.78 28.76
N ASN A 162 -22.38 -6.82 28.43
CA ASN A 162 -22.71 -5.39 28.55
C ASN A 162 -23.26 -4.86 27.21
N PRO A 163 -24.47 -4.29 27.18
CA PRO A 163 -25.11 -3.75 25.97
C PRO A 163 -24.46 -2.45 25.46
N ASP A 164 -23.66 -1.75 26.26
CA ASP A 164 -23.13 -0.41 25.95
C ASP A 164 -21.69 -0.46 25.41
N LYS A 165 -21.50 -1.11 24.27
CA LYS A 165 -20.18 -1.10 23.54
C LYS A 165 -19.76 0.32 23.14
N ALA A 166 -20.72 1.20 22.83
CA ALA A 166 -20.47 2.57 22.42
C ALA A 166 -19.88 3.44 23.56
N ARG A 167 -20.34 3.22 24.80
CA ARG A 167 -19.87 3.95 25.99
C ARG A 167 -18.44 3.55 26.39
N SER A 168 -18.07 2.30 26.15
CA SER A 168 -16.70 1.81 26.36
C SER A 168 -15.73 2.39 25.31
N PHE A 169 -16.18 2.61 24.08
CA PHE A 169 -15.39 3.26 23.02
C PHE A 169 -15.18 4.75 23.29
N SER A 170 -16.17 5.48 23.79
CA SER A 170 -16.02 6.91 24.12
C SER A 170 -15.05 7.14 25.28
N GLY A 171 -14.99 6.23 26.25
CA GLY A 171 -14.01 6.27 27.33
C GLY A 171 -12.55 6.11 26.84
N VAL A 172 -12.32 5.30 25.80
CA VAL A 172 -10.99 5.11 25.19
C VAL A 172 -10.52 6.38 24.49
N LEU A 173 -11.40 7.05 23.76
CA LEU A 173 -11.08 8.32 23.10
C LEU A 173 -10.76 9.43 24.11
N GLY A 174 -11.43 9.45 25.26
CA GLY A 174 -11.19 10.44 26.31
C GLY A 174 -9.86 10.26 27.08
N ILE A 175 -9.23 9.08 27.02
CA ILE A 175 -7.93 8.84 27.66
C ILE A 175 -6.77 9.11 26.68
N THR A 176 -7.05 9.13 25.38
CA THR A 176 -6.04 9.31 24.32
C THR A 176 -5.81 10.79 23.98
N PHE A 177 -6.70 11.68 24.41
CA PHE A 177 -6.61 13.13 24.34
C PHE A 177 -6.34 13.75 25.71
#